data_bb8c86de08ce83a7e5f7b555c3c1f3f3
#
_entry.id   bb8c86de08ce83a7e5f7b555c3c1f3f3
#
_cell.length_a   1.000
_cell.length_b   1.000
_cell.length_c   1.000
_cell.angle_alpha   90.00
_cell.angle_beta   90.00
_cell.angle_gamma   90.00
#
_symmetry.space_group_name_H-M   'P 1'
#
loop_
_entity.id
_entity.type
_entity.pdbx_description
1 polymer ?
#
loop_
_entity_poly.entity_id
_entity_poly.type
_entity_poly.pdbx_seq_one_letter_code
_entity_poly.pdbx_strand_id
1 'polypeptide(L)'
;WITHHQFGSANVEYIANLALLRGMLGKPHAGLLPLRGHSNVQGIGTIGVKPILSSDVFQKIEQTLDIKLPIREGLNTLASLEAAHAGEMDNACIVGGNLYSATPDSKWAEAALNKVSFKLYLTTTLNQGHLYGIENDVLVLPVCARDEESQSTTQESMFNFVRLSDGGISRLDNVRSEVSILSALGKGLIDGDLPADKTFSFEEFGSHEKIRDAIAKTVPGMEDLKDIGIAKEEFYVRNRLMHTPQFNTENRRASFQIHAIPQPKDDSNDYPFLLARISSEGQFNSIIYEENDSYRYNAGRDALLISREDMEQLFLNDGDKITVRSSTGKLENMKVQAFDIPAGNVLAYYPEANVLCEKRIDPRSFTPNFKSVPVAIEPFFD
;
A
#
# COMPACT_ATOMS: atom_id res chain seq x y z
N TRP A 1 -7.64 6.49 -7.97
CA TRP A 1 -6.44 5.71 -8.30
C TRP A 1 -6.72 4.75 -9.46
N ILE A 2 -6.02 4.88 -10.58
CA ILE A 2 -6.24 4.07 -11.79
C ILE A 2 -6.00 2.56 -11.54
N THR A 3 -5.14 2.24 -10.57
CA THR A 3 -4.77 0.87 -10.21
C THR A 3 -5.77 0.17 -9.28
N HIS A 4 -6.74 0.88 -8.70
CA HIS A 4 -7.76 0.33 -7.79
C HIS A 4 -9.01 -0.17 -8.53
N HIS A 5 -8.86 -0.55 -9.78
CA HIS A 5 -9.89 -1.17 -10.61
C HIS A 5 -9.54 -2.65 -10.85
N GLN A 6 -10.53 -3.46 -11.16
CA GLN A 6 -10.36 -4.88 -11.46
C GLN A 6 -9.31 -5.16 -12.56
N PHE A 7 -9.15 -4.24 -13.50
CA PHE A 7 -8.18 -4.31 -14.60
C PHE A 7 -7.13 -3.20 -14.50
N GLY A 8 -6.69 -2.89 -13.29
CA GLY A 8 -5.75 -1.82 -13.01
C GLY A 8 -4.43 -1.97 -13.76
N SER A 9 -3.89 -3.18 -13.86
CA SER A 9 -2.68 -3.47 -14.63
C SER A 9 -2.86 -3.18 -16.12
N ALA A 10 -3.97 -3.58 -16.71
CA ALA A 10 -4.27 -3.29 -18.13
C ALA A 10 -4.41 -1.78 -18.37
N ASN A 11 -5.03 -1.04 -17.46
CA ASN A 11 -5.11 0.42 -17.54
C ASN A 11 -3.73 1.07 -17.58
N VAL A 12 -2.79 0.61 -16.73
CA VAL A 12 -1.41 1.12 -16.72
C VAL A 12 -0.69 0.77 -18.02
N GLU A 13 -0.90 -0.42 -18.58
CA GLU A 13 -0.30 -0.82 -19.87
C GLU A 13 -0.84 0.01 -21.04
N TYR A 14 -2.11 0.37 -21.05
CA TYR A 14 -2.64 1.28 -22.06
C TYR A 14 -2.07 2.71 -21.95
N ILE A 15 -1.82 3.19 -20.73
CA ILE A 15 -1.11 4.46 -20.54
C ILE A 15 0.33 4.37 -21.07
N ALA A 16 1.02 3.25 -20.81
CA ALA A 16 2.35 3.01 -21.35
C ALA A 16 2.35 2.92 -22.89
N ASN A 17 1.36 2.23 -23.47
CA ASN A 17 1.17 2.17 -24.91
C ASN A 17 1.01 3.58 -25.52
N LEU A 18 0.19 4.43 -24.90
CA LEU A 18 0.01 5.82 -25.35
C LEU A 18 1.32 6.62 -25.30
N ALA A 19 2.11 6.45 -24.24
CA ALA A 19 3.41 7.10 -24.12
C ALA A 19 4.39 6.64 -25.21
N LEU A 20 4.39 5.34 -25.54
CA LEU A 20 5.19 4.79 -26.65
C LEU A 20 4.75 5.36 -28.01
N LEU A 21 3.44 5.37 -28.28
CA LEU A 21 2.88 5.94 -29.51
C LEU A 21 3.24 7.42 -29.70
N ARG A 22 3.29 8.17 -28.59
CA ARG A 22 3.66 9.59 -28.61
C ARG A 22 5.18 9.83 -28.57
N GLY A 23 5.99 8.77 -28.52
CA GLY A 23 7.46 8.88 -28.44
C GLY A 23 7.93 9.64 -27.20
N MET A 24 7.31 9.39 -26.04
CA MET A 24 7.60 10.14 -24.82
C MET A 24 8.77 9.57 -24.01
N LEU A 25 9.24 8.35 -24.33
CA LEU A 25 10.37 7.73 -23.64
C LEU A 25 11.70 8.15 -24.26
N GLY A 26 12.67 8.57 -23.42
CA GLY A 26 13.99 9.02 -23.88
C GLY A 26 14.01 10.38 -24.56
N LYS A 27 12.89 11.10 -24.58
CA LYS A 27 12.81 12.44 -25.13
C LYS A 27 12.96 13.48 -23.99
N PRO A 28 13.79 14.49 -24.14
CA PRO A 28 13.93 15.56 -23.13
C PRO A 28 12.58 16.19 -22.79
N HIS A 29 12.33 16.41 -21.51
CA HIS A 29 11.12 17.02 -20.97
C HIS A 29 9.82 16.26 -21.26
N ALA A 30 9.90 14.98 -21.63
CA ALA A 30 8.76 14.09 -21.83
C ALA A 30 8.91 12.82 -20.98
N GLY A 31 7.81 12.12 -20.75
CA GLY A 31 7.81 10.87 -19.98
C GLY A 31 6.46 10.56 -19.38
N LEU A 32 6.47 9.63 -18.44
CA LEU A 32 5.33 9.25 -17.61
C LEU A 32 5.50 9.85 -16.22
N LEU A 33 4.42 10.36 -15.64
CA LEU A 33 4.37 10.88 -14.28
C LEU A 33 3.54 9.93 -13.39
N PRO A 34 4.16 8.89 -12.81
CA PRO A 34 3.47 7.98 -11.90
C PRO A 34 3.29 8.65 -10.53
N LEU A 35 2.08 9.06 -10.20
CA LEU A 35 1.77 9.63 -8.89
C LEU A 35 1.67 8.52 -7.85
N ARG A 36 2.62 8.48 -6.93
CA ARG A 36 2.64 7.57 -5.79
C ARG A 36 2.17 8.30 -4.53
N GLY A 37 1.37 7.63 -3.69
CA GLY A 37 0.78 8.25 -2.52
C GLY A 37 1.80 8.55 -1.43
N HIS A 38 2.51 7.53 -0.97
CA HIS A 38 3.47 7.65 0.12
C HIS A 38 4.89 7.97 -0.38
N SER A 39 5.68 8.63 0.48
CA SER A 39 7.10 8.80 0.25
C SER A 39 7.80 7.44 0.26
N ASN A 40 8.85 7.29 -0.54
CA ASN A 40 9.68 6.09 -0.64
C ASN A 40 8.98 4.80 -1.10
N VAL A 41 7.75 4.85 -1.63
CA VAL A 41 7.10 3.66 -2.23
C VAL A 41 7.95 3.08 -3.36
N GLN A 42 8.60 3.94 -4.14
CA GLN A 42 9.54 3.53 -5.19
C GLN A 42 10.75 2.81 -4.58
N GLY A 43 11.39 3.39 -3.57
CA GLY A 43 12.58 2.83 -2.92
C GLY A 43 12.31 1.47 -2.27
N ILE A 44 11.20 1.32 -1.57
CA ILE A 44 10.77 0.05 -0.98
C ILE A 44 10.70 -1.05 -2.05
N GLY A 45 10.10 -0.77 -3.20
CA GLY A 45 10.04 -1.71 -4.33
C GLY A 45 11.42 -2.01 -4.93
N THR A 46 12.29 -1.00 -5.05
CA THR A 46 13.64 -1.13 -5.61
C THR A 46 14.54 -2.02 -4.75
N ILE A 47 14.50 -1.87 -3.44
CA ILE A 47 15.32 -2.68 -2.52
C ILE A 47 14.77 -4.10 -2.28
N GLY A 48 13.62 -4.44 -2.87
CA GLY A 48 13.10 -5.80 -2.85
C GLY A 48 12.11 -6.11 -1.73
N VAL A 49 11.47 -5.11 -1.10
CA VAL A 49 10.33 -5.36 -0.18
C VAL A 49 9.11 -5.78 -1.01
N LYS A 50 9.08 -7.05 -1.36
CA LYS A 50 8.05 -7.71 -2.16
C LYS A 50 8.10 -9.22 -1.90
N PRO A 51 7.01 -9.97 -2.18
CA PRO A 51 6.93 -11.40 -1.87
C PRO A 51 8.04 -12.24 -2.49
N ILE A 52 8.49 -11.88 -3.69
CA ILE A 52 9.49 -12.65 -4.44
C ILE A 52 10.62 -11.71 -4.86
N LEU A 53 11.84 -12.00 -4.43
CA LEU A 53 13.04 -11.32 -4.89
C LEU A 53 13.41 -11.75 -6.31
N SER A 54 14.06 -10.87 -7.07
CA SER A 54 14.73 -11.31 -8.29
C SER A 54 15.89 -12.23 -7.95
N SER A 55 16.17 -13.21 -8.81
CA SER A 55 17.26 -14.18 -8.60
C SER A 55 18.63 -13.53 -8.40
N ASP A 56 18.88 -12.42 -9.09
CA ASP A 56 20.12 -11.64 -8.96
C ASP A 56 20.25 -11.01 -7.57
N VAL A 57 19.22 -10.35 -7.07
CA VAL A 57 19.23 -9.76 -5.71
C VAL A 57 19.32 -10.85 -4.65
N PHE A 58 18.57 -11.94 -4.82
CA PHE A 58 18.59 -13.09 -3.91
C PHE A 58 20.02 -13.65 -3.75
N GLN A 59 20.69 -13.94 -4.86
CA GLN A 59 22.05 -14.47 -4.84
C GLN A 59 23.07 -13.48 -4.26
N LYS A 60 22.94 -12.19 -4.58
CA LYS A 60 23.82 -11.15 -4.03
C LYS A 60 23.67 -11.00 -2.52
N ILE A 61 22.45 -11.10 -1.98
CA ILE A 61 22.25 -11.09 -0.52
C ILE A 61 22.95 -12.29 0.12
N GLU A 62 22.73 -13.51 -0.39
CA GLU A 62 23.40 -14.70 0.13
C GLU A 62 24.92 -14.56 0.11
N GLN A 63 25.50 -14.09 -1.00
CA GLN A 63 26.95 -13.93 -1.15
C GLN A 63 27.52 -12.80 -0.28
N THR A 64 26.80 -11.67 -0.17
CA THR A 64 27.31 -10.49 0.53
C THR A 64 27.27 -10.67 2.04
N LEU A 65 26.21 -11.29 2.54
CA LEU A 65 25.99 -11.50 3.98
C LEU A 65 26.50 -12.90 4.43
N ASP A 66 26.93 -13.74 3.50
CA ASP A 66 27.33 -15.12 3.75
C ASP A 66 26.29 -15.94 4.53
N ILE A 67 25.03 -15.81 4.11
CA ILE A 67 23.88 -16.51 4.71
C ILE A 67 23.16 -17.34 3.66
N LYS A 68 22.27 -18.22 4.10
CA LYS A 68 21.32 -18.90 3.24
C LYS A 68 19.93 -18.35 3.44
N LEU A 69 19.33 -17.87 2.38
CA LEU A 69 17.96 -17.40 2.39
C LEU A 69 16.98 -18.57 2.22
N PRO A 70 15.79 -18.47 2.82
CA PRO A 70 14.74 -19.48 2.61
C PRO A 70 14.30 -19.47 1.14
N ILE A 71 14.13 -20.66 0.57
CA ILE A 71 13.66 -20.86 -0.82
C ILE A 71 12.13 -20.69 -0.93
N ARG A 72 11.41 -20.72 0.18
CA ARG A 72 9.97 -20.50 0.18
C ARG A 72 9.67 -19.06 -0.22
N GLU A 73 8.82 -18.88 -1.24
CA GLU A 73 8.33 -17.57 -1.64
C GLU A 73 7.48 -16.94 -0.55
N GLY A 74 7.60 -15.62 -0.39
CA GLY A 74 6.73 -14.84 0.50
C GLY A 74 5.33 -14.71 -0.08
N LEU A 75 4.40 -14.27 0.76
CA LEU A 75 3.02 -14.01 0.40
C LEU A 75 2.77 -12.50 0.24
N ASN A 76 1.89 -12.12 -0.68
CA ASN A 76 1.37 -10.75 -0.71
C ASN A 76 0.37 -10.54 0.46
N THR A 77 -0.03 -9.30 0.72
CA THR A 77 -0.89 -8.95 1.86
C THR A 77 -2.18 -9.75 1.91
N LEU A 78 -2.88 -9.91 0.79
CA LEU A 78 -4.14 -10.65 0.75
C LEU A 78 -3.90 -12.15 1.00
N ALA A 79 -2.92 -12.74 0.34
CA ALA A 79 -2.56 -14.15 0.54
C ALA A 79 -2.09 -14.42 1.99
N SER A 80 -1.41 -13.46 2.62
CA SER A 80 -1.05 -13.56 4.05
C SER A 80 -2.29 -13.59 4.95
N LEU A 81 -3.29 -12.77 4.66
CA LEU A 81 -4.56 -12.79 5.40
C LEU A 81 -5.39 -14.05 5.11
N GLU A 82 -5.33 -14.58 3.90
CA GLU A 82 -5.96 -15.88 3.55
C GLU A 82 -5.31 -17.02 4.32
N ALA A 83 -3.98 -17.06 4.40
CA ALA A 83 -3.25 -18.02 5.23
C ALA A 83 -3.57 -17.87 6.72
N ALA A 84 -3.67 -16.63 7.23
CA ALA A 84 -4.11 -16.36 8.58
C ALA A 84 -5.56 -16.86 8.81
N HIS A 85 -6.46 -16.60 7.87
CA HIS A 85 -7.84 -17.10 7.93
C HIS A 85 -7.92 -18.62 7.89
N ALA A 86 -7.01 -19.29 7.19
CA ALA A 86 -6.88 -20.75 7.19
C ALA A 86 -6.26 -21.31 8.49
N GLY A 87 -5.72 -20.45 9.38
CA GLY A 87 -5.04 -20.87 10.60
C GLY A 87 -3.60 -21.34 10.38
N GLU A 88 -2.97 -20.89 9.31
CA GLU A 88 -1.59 -21.25 8.92
C GLU A 88 -0.56 -20.26 9.44
N MET A 89 -0.98 -19.23 10.20
CA MET A 89 -0.10 -18.20 10.75
C MET A 89 -0.30 -18.06 12.26
N ASP A 90 0.75 -18.35 13.01
CA ASP A 90 0.75 -18.21 14.47
C ASP A 90 1.14 -16.80 14.92
N ASN A 91 2.06 -16.14 14.19
CA ASN A 91 2.61 -14.85 14.56
C ASN A 91 2.57 -13.85 13.42
N ALA A 92 2.34 -12.58 13.74
CA ALA A 92 2.40 -11.47 12.80
C ALA A 92 3.15 -10.28 13.38
N CYS A 93 4.10 -9.73 12.64
CA CYS A 93 4.71 -8.42 12.91
C CYS A 93 4.18 -7.41 11.87
N ILE A 94 3.40 -6.44 12.34
CA ILE A 94 2.72 -5.46 11.51
C ILE A 94 3.40 -4.11 11.71
N VAL A 95 4.13 -3.66 10.69
CA VAL A 95 4.96 -2.45 10.76
C VAL A 95 4.21 -1.29 10.10
N GLY A 96 3.73 -0.39 10.92
CA GLY A 96 2.94 0.76 10.48
C GLY A 96 1.60 0.38 9.85
N GLY A 97 0.94 1.36 9.27
CA GLY A 97 -0.30 1.15 8.52
C GLY A 97 -1.53 0.87 9.38
N ASN A 98 -2.55 0.38 8.73
CA ASN A 98 -3.81 -0.07 9.33
C ASN A 98 -4.31 -1.27 8.51
N LEU A 99 -3.78 -2.44 8.80
CA LEU A 99 -4.02 -3.64 8.01
C LEU A 99 -5.50 -4.00 7.94
N TYR A 100 -6.21 -3.95 9.08
CA TYR A 100 -7.64 -4.21 9.14
C TYR A 100 -8.44 -3.28 8.20
N SER A 101 -8.33 -1.97 8.42
CA SER A 101 -9.13 -1.00 7.68
C SER A 101 -8.71 -0.84 6.20
N ALA A 102 -7.46 -1.18 5.86
CA ALA A 102 -6.99 -1.13 4.47
C ALA A 102 -7.45 -2.33 3.63
N THR A 103 -7.86 -3.42 4.28
CA THR A 103 -8.28 -4.66 3.62
C THR A 103 -9.74 -4.56 3.16
N PRO A 104 -10.09 -5.10 1.97
CA PRO A 104 -11.49 -5.26 1.58
C PRO A 104 -12.17 -6.33 2.47
N ASP A 105 -13.50 -6.29 2.56
CA ASP A 105 -14.28 -7.19 3.41
C ASP A 105 -13.79 -7.18 4.87
N SER A 106 -14.04 -6.06 5.55
CA SER A 106 -13.52 -5.82 6.89
C SER A 106 -13.90 -6.91 7.91
N LYS A 107 -15.07 -7.53 7.77
CA LYS A 107 -15.48 -8.63 8.66
C LYS A 107 -14.62 -9.88 8.47
N TRP A 108 -14.31 -10.20 7.23
CA TRP A 108 -13.40 -11.29 6.92
C TRP A 108 -11.98 -10.99 7.39
N ALA A 109 -11.51 -9.75 7.21
CA ALA A 109 -10.19 -9.32 7.68
C ALA A 109 -10.05 -9.45 9.21
N GLU A 110 -11.08 -9.05 9.95
CA GLU A 110 -11.15 -9.23 11.40
C GLU A 110 -11.09 -10.72 11.79
N ALA A 111 -11.91 -11.56 11.15
CA ALA A 111 -11.90 -13.00 11.39
C ALA A 111 -10.55 -13.67 11.07
N ALA A 112 -9.85 -13.19 10.05
CA ALA A 112 -8.50 -13.65 9.71
C ALA A 112 -7.48 -13.27 10.80
N LEU A 113 -7.49 -12.01 11.24
CA LEU A 113 -6.58 -11.51 12.28
C LEU A 113 -6.84 -12.16 13.64
N ASN A 114 -8.09 -12.48 13.96
CA ASN A 114 -8.45 -13.18 15.20
C ASN A 114 -7.89 -14.60 15.29
N LYS A 115 -7.51 -15.23 14.17
CA LYS A 115 -6.86 -16.56 14.19
C LYS A 115 -5.35 -16.50 14.44
N VAL A 116 -4.72 -15.35 14.32
CA VAL A 116 -3.29 -15.19 14.61
C VAL A 116 -3.09 -15.13 16.12
N SER A 117 -2.29 -16.06 16.66
CA SER A 117 -2.10 -16.23 18.11
C SER A 117 -1.38 -15.06 18.76
N PHE A 118 -0.37 -14.50 18.09
CA PHE A 118 0.39 -13.35 18.59
C PHE A 118 0.57 -12.28 17.50
N LYS A 119 0.26 -11.03 17.83
CA LYS A 119 0.42 -9.89 16.93
C LYS A 119 1.28 -8.80 17.57
N LEU A 120 2.37 -8.44 16.90
CA LEU A 120 3.20 -7.28 17.22
C LEU A 120 2.88 -6.14 16.26
N TYR A 121 2.40 -5.02 16.78
CA TYR A 121 2.22 -3.79 16.02
C TYR A 121 3.32 -2.79 16.34
N LEU A 122 4.00 -2.28 15.32
CA LEU A 122 4.89 -1.13 15.40
C LEU A 122 4.17 0.06 14.79
N THR A 123 3.85 1.08 15.57
CA THR A 123 3.00 2.17 15.09
C THR A 123 3.36 3.53 15.70
N THR A 124 3.21 4.60 14.92
CA THR A 124 3.40 5.97 15.41
C THR A 124 2.18 6.51 16.14
N THR A 125 0.98 6.01 15.82
CA THR A 125 -0.28 6.40 16.43
C THR A 125 -1.27 5.25 16.41
N LEU A 126 -2.21 5.25 17.34
CA LEU A 126 -3.30 4.27 17.36
C LEU A 126 -4.32 4.60 16.27
N ASN A 127 -4.93 3.58 15.71
CA ASN A 127 -5.99 3.65 14.73
C ASN A 127 -6.96 2.46 14.89
N GLN A 128 -8.01 2.40 14.08
CA GLN A 128 -9.01 1.33 14.16
C GLN A 128 -8.43 -0.08 14.01
N GLY A 129 -7.31 -0.25 13.30
CA GLY A 129 -6.65 -1.55 13.15
C GLY A 129 -6.14 -2.14 14.47
N HIS A 130 -6.04 -1.34 15.52
CA HIS A 130 -5.66 -1.80 16.86
C HIS A 130 -6.86 -2.12 17.75
N LEU A 131 -8.09 -2.04 17.22
CA LEU A 131 -9.34 -2.32 17.93
C LEU A 131 -10.07 -3.57 17.39
N TYR A 132 -9.70 -4.05 16.22
CA TYR A 132 -10.34 -5.18 15.55
C TYR A 132 -9.32 -6.28 15.26
N GLY A 133 -9.76 -7.53 15.32
CA GLY A 133 -8.88 -8.67 15.12
C GLY A 133 -7.88 -8.89 16.27
N ILE A 134 -8.28 -8.62 17.51
CA ILE A 134 -7.43 -8.58 18.71
C ILE A 134 -7.80 -9.64 19.76
N GLU A 135 -8.49 -10.71 19.38
CA GLU A 135 -8.95 -11.74 20.34
C GLU A 135 -7.81 -12.50 21.04
N ASN A 136 -6.62 -12.55 20.43
CA ASN A 136 -5.44 -13.22 21.01
C ASN A 136 -4.40 -12.19 21.50
N ASP A 137 -3.20 -12.65 21.81
CA ASP A 137 -2.13 -11.81 22.35
C ASP A 137 -1.73 -10.71 21.36
N VAL A 138 -1.75 -9.47 21.84
CA VAL A 138 -1.38 -8.29 21.06
C VAL A 138 -0.40 -7.43 21.85
N LEU A 139 0.73 -7.12 21.21
CA LEU A 139 1.70 -6.15 21.72
C LEU A 139 1.76 -4.96 20.76
N VAL A 140 1.51 -3.76 21.26
CA VAL A 140 1.64 -2.52 20.49
C VAL A 140 2.85 -1.75 21.02
N LEU A 141 3.84 -1.53 20.17
CA LEU A 141 5.02 -0.73 20.48
C LEU A 141 4.96 0.61 19.72
N PRO A 142 5.06 1.74 20.44
CA PRO A 142 5.18 3.03 19.80
C PRO A 142 6.55 3.17 19.12
N VAL A 143 6.56 3.74 17.91
CA VAL A 143 7.78 3.99 17.15
C VAL A 143 7.94 5.46 16.81
N CYS A 144 9.19 5.89 16.61
CA CYS A 144 9.50 7.24 16.14
C CYS A 144 8.82 7.51 14.80
N ALA A 145 8.27 8.69 14.64
CA ALA A 145 7.93 9.22 13.34
C ALA A 145 9.23 9.47 12.53
N ARG A 146 9.12 9.58 11.21
CA ARG A 146 10.29 9.74 10.34
C ARG A 146 11.16 10.96 10.70
N ASP A 147 10.53 12.05 11.10
CA ASP A 147 11.21 13.27 11.52
C ASP A 147 11.73 13.25 12.96
N GLU A 148 11.54 12.12 13.67
CA GLU A 148 12.10 11.83 14.99
C GLU A 148 13.27 10.83 14.94
N GLU A 149 13.51 10.17 13.81
CA GLU A 149 14.66 9.30 13.61
C GLU A 149 15.95 10.15 13.55
N SER A 150 16.84 9.90 14.49
CA SER A 150 18.09 10.69 14.63
C SER A 150 19.12 10.40 13.52
N GLN A 151 19.06 9.24 12.90
CA GLN A 151 19.95 8.86 11.82
C GLN A 151 19.47 9.43 10.49
N SER A 152 20.39 9.77 9.60
CA SER A 152 20.04 10.19 8.24
C SER A 152 19.29 9.10 7.49
N THR A 153 18.25 9.50 6.75
CA THR A 153 17.41 8.62 5.96
C THR A 153 17.52 8.88 4.48
N THR A 154 17.26 7.89 3.66
CA THR A 154 17.22 8.01 2.20
C THR A 154 15.86 7.61 1.66
N GLN A 155 15.49 8.18 0.52
CA GLN A 155 14.30 7.79 -0.22
C GLN A 155 14.55 7.87 -1.72
N GLU A 156 13.97 6.96 -2.49
CA GLU A 156 13.89 7.04 -3.94
C GLU A 156 12.55 7.66 -4.34
N SER A 157 12.61 8.75 -5.10
CA SER A 157 11.41 9.39 -5.66
C SER A 157 10.84 8.59 -6.82
N MET A 158 9.61 8.92 -7.24
CA MET A 158 8.96 8.33 -8.41
C MET A 158 9.73 8.52 -9.73
N PHE A 159 10.69 9.43 -9.75
CA PHE A 159 11.59 9.67 -10.90
C PHE A 159 12.92 8.93 -10.81
N ASN A 160 13.02 7.96 -9.90
CA ASN A 160 14.25 7.20 -9.63
C ASN A 160 15.42 8.09 -9.15
N PHE A 161 15.12 9.17 -8.48
CA PHE A 161 16.10 10.04 -7.85
C PHE A 161 16.17 9.76 -6.36
N VAL A 162 17.35 9.40 -5.87
CA VAL A 162 17.61 9.10 -4.46
C VAL A 162 18.00 10.36 -3.74
N ARG A 163 17.25 10.69 -2.69
CA ARG A 163 17.48 11.84 -1.83
C ARG A 163 17.95 11.43 -0.45
N LEU A 164 18.74 12.29 0.16
CA LEU A 164 19.19 12.18 1.54
C LEU A 164 18.46 13.22 2.40
N SER A 165 17.94 12.78 3.53
CA SER A 165 17.49 13.67 4.60
C SER A 165 18.39 13.46 5.80
N ASP A 166 18.80 14.55 6.43
CA ASP A 166 19.51 14.49 7.71
C ASP A 166 18.60 13.90 8.80
N GLY A 167 19.18 13.45 9.89
CA GLY A 167 18.43 12.92 11.02
C GLY A 167 17.48 13.96 11.62
N GLY A 168 16.40 13.48 12.21
CA GLY A 168 15.42 14.28 12.92
C GLY A 168 15.78 14.49 14.40
N ILE A 169 14.82 14.98 15.16
CA ILE A 169 14.96 15.29 16.58
C ILE A 169 14.06 14.35 17.38
N SER A 170 14.63 13.52 18.24
CA SER A 170 13.86 12.70 19.18
C SER A 170 13.05 13.62 20.11
N ARG A 171 11.75 13.40 20.18
CA ARG A 171 10.82 14.15 21.05
C ARG A 171 10.39 13.39 22.30
N LEU A 172 10.53 12.06 22.28
CA LEU A 172 10.06 11.17 23.32
C LEU A 172 11.16 10.18 23.71
N ASP A 173 11.50 10.13 25.00
CA ASP A 173 12.63 9.32 25.50
C ASP A 173 12.37 7.80 25.49
N ASN A 174 11.10 7.39 25.52
CA ASN A 174 10.70 5.99 25.60
C ASN A 174 10.26 5.38 24.27
N VAL A 175 10.46 6.10 23.16
CA VAL A 175 10.11 5.66 21.81
C VAL A 175 11.38 5.32 21.05
N ARG A 176 11.36 4.21 20.30
CA ARG A 176 12.49 3.74 19.49
C ARG A 176 12.12 3.76 18.01
N SER A 177 13.12 3.82 17.13
CA SER A 177 12.89 3.68 15.71
C SER A 177 12.50 2.25 15.33
N GLU A 178 11.73 2.10 14.24
CA GLU A 178 11.39 0.80 13.66
C GLU A 178 12.65 -0.03 13.37
N VAL A 179 13.70 0.60 12.85
CA VAL A 179 14.98 -0.05 12.55
C VAL A 179 15.62 -0.61 13.79
N SER A 180 15.67 0.17 14.89
CA SER A 180 16.22 -0.27 16.18
C SER A 180 15.46 -1.48 16.76
N ILE A 181 14.12 -1.48 16.68
CA ILE A 181 13.29 -2.56 17.17
C ILE A 181 13.48 -3.82 16.32
N LEU A 182 13.43 -3.68 14.98
CA LEU A 182 13.58 -4.81 14.07
C LEU A 182 14.99 -5.42 14.14
N SER A 183 16.02 -4.59 14.28
CA SER A 183 17.40 -5.05 14.52
C SER A 183 17.51 -5.87 15.82
N ALA A 184 16.90 -5.38 16.91
CA ALA A 184 16.89 -6.10 18.18
C ALA A 184 16.11 -7.41 18.11
N LEU A 185 14.99 -7.45 17.41
CA LEU A 185 14.22 -8.68 17.15
C LEU A 185 15.03 -9.67 16.32
N GLY A 186 15.67 -9.20 15.23
CA GLY A 186 16.52 -10.03 14.40
C GLY A 186 17.68 -10.64 15.20
N LYS A 187 18.34 -9.84 16.03
CA LYS A 187 19.37 -10.33 16.95
C LYS A 187 18.83 -11.40 17.88
N GLY A 188 17.70 -11.16 18.53
CA GLY A 188 17.14 -12.09 19.51
C GLY A 188 16.59 -13.39 18.93
N LEU A 189 16.08 -13.35 17.70
CA LEU A 189 15.42 -14.50 17.06
C LEU A 189 16.32 -15.29 16.12
N ILE A 190 17.34 -14.67 15.52
CA ILE A 190 18.07 -15.23 14.39
C ILE A 190 19.57 -15.33 14.66
N ASP A 191 20.21 -14.33 15.26
CA ASP A 191 21.67 -14.30 15.43
C ASP A 191 22.18 -15.49 16.26
N GLY A 192 21.37 -16.01 17.19
CA GLY A 192 21.71 -17.20 17.96
C GLY A 192 21.77 -18.51 17.16
N ASP A 193 21.07 -18.56 16.03
CA ASP A 193 21.01 -19.71 15.13
C ASP A 193 22.02 -19.62 13.97
N LEU A 194 22.72 -18.48 13.84
CA LEU A 194 23.78 -18.32 12.85
C LEU A 194 25.04 -19.10 13.26
N PRO A 195 25.77 -19.70 12.30
CA PRO A 195 27.05 -20.33 12.58
C PRO A 195 28.03 -19.36 13.25
N ALA A 196 28.83 -19.85 14.20
CA ALA A 196 29.73 -19.02 15.01
C ALA A 196 30.85 -18.33 14.20
N ASP A 197 31.12 -18.79 12.99
CA ASP A 197 32.10 -18.21 12.05
C ASP A 197 31.49 -17.10 11.15
N LYS A 198 30.18 -16.82 11.28
CA LYS A 198 29.53 -15.77 10.50
C LYS A 198 29.87 -14.38 11.05
N THR A 199 30.18 -13.49 10.12
CA THR A 199 30.45 -12.08 10.41
C THR A 199 29.19 -11.22 10.39
N PHE A 200 28.07 -11.74 9.85
CA PHE A 200 26.80 -11.04 9.80
C PHE A 200 26.08 -11.11 11.13
N SER A 201 25.54 -9.97 11.58
CA SER A 201 24.64 -9.88 12.72
C SER A 201 23.54 -8.86 12.44
N PHE A 202 22.30 -9.16 12.83
CA PHE A 202 21.20 -8.21 12.75
C PHE A 202 21.42 -6.97 13.64
N GLU A 203 22.26 -7.06 14.68
CA GLU A 203 22.63 -5.92 15.52
C GLU A 203 23.27 -4.78 14.72
N GLU A 204 24.09 -5.11 13.73
CA GLU A 204 24.71 -4.10 12.86
C GLU A 204 23.68 -3.28 12.06
N PHE A 205 22.54 -3.88 11.75
CA PHE A 205 21.46 -3.21 11.04
C PHE A 205 20.64 -2.23 11.90
N GLY A 206 21.02 -2.01 13.16
CA GLY A 206 20.62 -0.82 13.90
C GLY A 206 21.21 0.48 13.35
N SER A 207 22.24 0.39 12.49
CA SER A 207 22.85 1.53 11.79
C SER A 207 22.30 1.69 10.38
N HIS A 208 21.73 2.85 10.07
CA HIS A 208 21.27 3.20 8.71
C HIS A 208 22.40 3.21 7.69
N GLU A 209 23.62 3.56 8.09
CA GLU A 209 24.81 3.49 7.24
C GLU A 209 25.13 2.04 6.83
N LYS A 210 25.08 1.12 7.78
CA LYS A 210 25.31 -0.31 7.49
C LYS A 210 24.23 -0.89 6.58
N ILE A 211 22.97 -0.48 6.78
CA ILE A 211 21.88 -0.87 5.88
C ILE A 211 22.12 -0.34 4.47
N ARG A 212 22.50 0.94 4.32
CA ARG A 212 22.82 1.52 3.01
C ARG A 212 23.99 0.82 2.33
N ASP A 213 25.04 0.47 3.08
CA ASP A 213 26.19 -0.29 2.56
C ASP A 213 25.76 -1.69 2.05
N ALA A 214 24.90 -2.37 2.80
CA ALA A 214 24.34 -3.66 2.37
C ALA A 214 23.48 -3.51 1.10
N ILE A 215 22.62 -2.51 1.02
CA ILE A 215 21.80 -2.24 -0.18
C ILE A 215 22.69 -1.92 -1.37
N ALA A 216 23.71 -1.07 -1.21
CA ALA A 216 24.63 -0.71 -2.27
C ALA A 216 25.37 -1.93 -2.87
N LYS A 217 25.68 -2.92 -2.05
CA LYS A 217 26.34 -4.17 -2.48
C LYS A 217 25.39 -5.18 -3.13
N THR A 218 24.11 -5.16 -2.76
CA THR A 218 23.17 -6.23 -3.13
C THR A 218 22.16 -5.81 -4.20
N VAL A 219 21.82 -4.53 -4.30
CA VAL A 219 20.76 -4.03 -5.19
C VAL A 219 21.37 -3.31 -6.39
N PRO A 220 21.21 -3.82 -7.61
CA PRO A 220 21.76 -3.20 -8.81
C PRO A 220 21.25 -1.77 -9.04
N GLY A 221 22.17 -0.86 -9.33
CA GLY A 221 21.87 0.56 -9.58
C GLY A 221 21.86 1.43 -8.32
N MET A 222 22.08 0.83 -7.14
CA MET A 222 22.12 1.50 -5.84
C MET A 222 23.54 1.65 -5.27
N GLU A 223 24.58 1.43 -6.09
CA GLU A 223 25.99 1.44 -5.65
C GLU A 223 26.38 2.76 -4.99
N ASP A 224 25.83 3.88 -5.47
CA ASP A 224 26.15 5.23 -4.97
C ASP A 224 25.49 5.49 -3.58
N LEU A 225 24.70 4.55 -3.06
CA LEU A 225 24.11 4.68 -1.72
C LEU A 225 25.15 4.53 -0.61
N LYS A 226 26.24 3.82 -0.86
CA LYS A 226 27.26 3.47 0.12
C LYS A 226 27.75 4.66 0.94
N ASP A 227 28.17 5.72 0.27
CA ASP A 227 28.81 6.88 0.91
C ASP A 227 27.92 8.13 0.94
N ILE A 228 26.62 8.01 0.61
CA ILE A 228 25.72 9.16 0.48
C ILE A 228 25.65 10.01 1.76
N GLY A 229 25.75 9.38 2.94
CA GLY A 229 25.72 10.08 4.22
C GLY A 229 26.95 10.97 4.45
N ILE A 230 28.08 10.66 3.83
CA ILE A 230 29.37 11.39 3.92
C ILE A 230 29.50 12.36 2.75
N ALA A 231 29.35 11.88 1.53
CA ALA A 231 29.49 12.66 0.31
C ALA A 231 28.40 13.72 0.14
N LYS A 232 27.23 13.48 0.71
CA LYS A 232 26.03 14.33 0.56
C LYS A 232 25.60 14.53 -0.92
N GLU A 233 25.98 13.59 -1.79
CA GLU A 233 25.66 13.61 -3.21
C GLU A 233 24.43 12.73 -3.49
N GLU A 234 23.34 13.37 -3.87
CA GLU A 234 22.12 12.71 -4.31
C GLU A 234 22.29 12.24 -5.77
N PHE A 235 21.61 11.14 -6.15
CA PHE A 235 21.86 10.50 -7.44
C PHE A 235 20.62 9.93 -8.10
N TYR A 236 20.66 9.69 -9.42
CA TYR A 236 19.68 8.89 -10.13
C TYR A 236 20.06 7.41 -10.12
N VAL A 237 19.08 6.53 -9.82
CA VAL A 237 19.27 5.08 -9.91
C VAL A 237 19.62 4.70 -11.36
N ARG A 238 20.74 4.00 -11.54
CA ARG A 238 21.27 3.68 -12.86
C ARG A 238 20.38 2.69 -13.63
N ASN A 239 20.46 2.73 -14.97
CA ASN A 239 19.80 1.79 -15.87
C ASN A 239 18.25 1.77 -15.79
N ARG A 240 17.64 2.86 -15.37
CA ARG A 240 16.17 2.99 -15.40
C ARG A 240 15.68 3.41 -16.79
N LEU A 241 14.63 2.73 -17.25
CA LEU A 241 14.04 2.90 -18.59
C LEU A 241 13.69 4.38 -18.92
N MET A 242 13.25 5.15 -17.93
CA MET A 242 12.86 6.55 -18.12
C MET A 242 14.06 7.47 -18.47
N HIS A 243 15.27 7.11 -18.00
CA HIS A 243 16.50 7.88 -18.25
C HIS A 243 17.32 7.28 -19.38
N THR A 244 17.28 5.96 -19.51
CA THR A 244 18.04 5.22 -20.54
C THR A 244 17.09 4.21 -21.18
N PRO A 245 16.35 4.60 -22.25
CA PRO A 245 15.32 3.76 -22.84
C PRO A 245 15.93 2.54 -23.55
N GLN A 246 16.14 1.48 -22.79
CA GLN A 246 16.59 0.18 -23.28
C GLN A 246 15.54 -0.87 -22.90
N PHE A 247 15.04 -1.57 -23.91
CA PHE A 247 14.03 -2.60 -23.69
C PHE A 247 14.68 -3.98 -23.60
N ASN A 248 14.47 -4.70 -22.51
CA ASN A 248 15.00 -6.05 -22.25
C ASN A 248 14.10 -7.12 -22.90
N THR A 249 13.78 -6.94 -24.16
CA THR A 249 13.07 -7.88 -25.03
C THR A 249 14.05 -8.50 -26.02
N GLU A 250 13.73 -9.65 -26.62
CA GLU A 250 14.59 -10.33 -27.61
C GLU A 250 14.97 -9.40 -28.77
N ASN A 251 14.02 -8.63 -29.27
CA ASN A 251 14.25 -7.70 -30.37
C ASN A 251 14.69 -6.29 -29.92
N ARG A 252 14.91 -6.09 -28.63
CA ARG A 252 15.28 -4.81 -27.99
C ARG A 252 14.33 -3.64 -28.30
N ARG A 253 13.08 -3.94 -28.60
CA ARG A 253 12.02 -2.94 -28.87
C ARG A 253 10.92 -3.06 -27.82
N ALA A 254 10.21 -1.95 -27.58
CA ALA A 254 9.00 -1.97 -26.81
C ALA A 254 7.91 -2.84 -27.48
N SER A 255 7.12 -3.51 -26.66
CA SER A 255 5.96 -4.29 -27.13
C SER A 255 4.68 -3.66 -26.63
N PHE A 256 3.74 -3.40 -27.53
CA PHE A 256 2.40 -2.96 -27.15
C PHE A 256 1.63 -4.11 -26.52
N GLN A 257 0.91 -3.79 -25.45
CA GLN A 257 0.01 -4.73 -24.79
C GLN A 257 -1.42 -4.47 -25.25
N ILE A 258 -2.12 -5.51 -25.66
CA ILE A 258 -3.50 -5.43 -26.14
C ILE A 258 -4.39 -6.25 -25.23
N HIS A 259 -5.44 -5.64 -24.71
CA HIS A 259 -6.43 -6.27 -23.86
C HIS A 259 -7.82 -6.12 -24.46
N ALA A 260 -8.69 -7.09 -24.22
CA ALA A 260 -10.09 -6.95 -24.54
C ALA A 260 -10.70 -5.79 -23.71
N ILE A 261 -11.57 -5.00 -24.31
CA ILE A 261 -12.33 -3.99 -23.57
C ILE A 261 -13.31 -4.74 -22.68
N PRO A 262 -13.27 -4.51 -21.35
CA PRO A 262 -14.19 -5.14 -20.45
C PRO A 262 -15.64 -4.80 -20.81
N GLN A 263 -16.48 -5.80 -20.91
CA GLN A 263 -17.91 -5.58 -21.03
C GLN A 263 -18.49 -5.25 -19.66
N PRO A 264 -19.42 -4.30 -19.54
CA PRO A 264 -20.16 -4.07 -18.32
C PRO A 264 -20.80 -5.40 -17.87
N LYS A 265 -20.64 -5.78 -16.61
CA LYS A 265 -21.41 -6.89 -16.08
C LYS A 265 -22.87 -6.48 -15.95
N ASP A 266 -23.75 -7.37 -16.34
CA ASP A 266 -25.19 -7.21 -16.22
C ASP A 266 -25.68 -7.63 -14.80
N ASP A 267 -24.93 -7.27 -13.77
CA ASP A 267 -25.29 -7.50 -12.36
C ASP A 267 -26.32 -6.46 -11.86
N SER A 268 -26.99 -5.78 -12.80
CA SER A 268 -27.67 -4.51 -12.60
C SER A 268 -28.98 -4.55 -11.81
N ASN A 269 -29.61 -5.71 -11.63
CA ASN A 269 -30.93 -5.74 -10.98
C ASN A 269 -30.86 -5.66 -9.44
N ASP A 270 -29.86 -6.29 -8.80
CA ASP A 270 -29.74 -6.32 -7.35
C ASP A 270 -28.85 -5.19 -6.77
N TYR A 271 -27.93 -4.68 -7.58
CA TYR A 271 -26.94 -3.67 -7.21
C TYR A 271 -26.78 -2.61 -8.31
N PRO A 272 -27.77 -1.68 -8.45
CA PRO A 272 -27.83 -0.80 -9.60
C PRO A 272 -26.80 0.34 -9.62
N PHE A 273 -26.07 0.56 -8.50
CA PHE A 273 -25.10 1.64 -8.39
C PHE A 273 -23.67 1.10 -8.37
N LEU A 274 -22.72 1.90 -8.87
CA LEU A 274 -21.29 1.67 -8.76
C LEU A 274 -20.69 2.59 -7.70
N LEU A 275 -20.23 2.01 -6.61
CA LEU A 275 -19.55 2.73 -5.55
C LEU A 275 -18.06 2.87 -5.87
N ALA A 276 -17.55 4.11 -5.74
CA ALA A 276 -16.13 4.37 -5.65
C ALA A 276 -15.80 4.92 -4.26
N ARG A 277 -14.94 4.22 -3.50
CA ARG A 277 -14.47 4.75 -2.24
C ARG A 277 -13.47 5.89 -2.44
N ILE A 278 -13.52 6.88 -1.59
CA ILE A 278 -12.73 8.11 -1.66
C ILE A 278 -12.02 8.40 -0.34
N SER A 279 -10.97 9.20 -0.39
CA SER A 279 -10.33 9.77 0.80
C SER A 279 -10.79 11.21 1.01
N SER A 280 -10.92 11.63 2.26
CA SER A 280 -11.13 13.04 2.60
C SER A 280 -9.86 13.86 2.35
N GLU A 281 -9.92 15.19 2.44
CA GLU A 281 -8.77 16.08 2.29
C GLU A 281 -7.68 15.66 3.27
N GLY A 282 -7.44 16.00 4.34
CA GLY A 282 -6.33 15.72 5.27
C GLY A 282 -6.06 14.23 5.59
N GLN A 283 -6.50 13.31 4.72
CA GLN A 283 -6.38 11.89 4.96
C GLN A 283 -5.02 11.33 4.54
N PHE A 284 -4.25 10.83 5.52
CA PHE A 284 -3.04 10.06 5.29
C PHE A 284 -3.37 8.55 5.37
N ASN A 285 -3.78 8.00 4.23
CA ASN A 285 -4.28 6.64 4.07
C ASN A 285 -5.39 6.31 5.10
N SER A 286 -5.29 5.20 5.83
CA SER A 286 -6.22 4.76 6.87
C SER A 286 -5.68 4.96 8.30
N ILE A 287 -4.58 5.70 8.45
CA ILE A 287 -3.90 5.91 9.73
C ILE A 287 -4.38 7.21 10.38
N ILE A 288 -4.34 8.31 9.63
CA ILE A 288 -4.73 9.64 10.08
C ILE A 288 -5.75 10.18 9.09
N TYR A 289 -6.90 10.60 9.57
CA TYR A 289 -7.93 11.26 8.77
C TYR A 289 -8.85 12.10 9.67
N GLU A 290 -9.41 13.14 9.06
CA GLU A 290 -10.32 14.06 9.73
C GLU A 290 -11.77 13.74 9.38
N GLU A 291 -12.69 14.14 10.26
CA GLU A 291 -14.14 14.02 10.04
C GLU A 291 -14.61 14.90 8.89
N ASN A 292 -14.04 16.10 8.76
CA ASN A 292 -14.42 17.06 7.75
C ASN A 292 -13.66 16.87 6.43
N ASP A 293 -14.37 17.10 5.33
CA ASP A 293 -13.80 17.15 3.99
C ASP A 293 -14.14 18.47 3.30
N SER A 294 -13.19 19.40 3.30
CA SER A 294 -13.37 20.73 2.71
C SER A 294 -13.50 20.66 1.17
N TYR A 295 -12.92 19.66 0.52
CA TYR A 295 -13.04 19.49 -0.94
C TYR A 295 -14.46 19.15 -1.38
N ARG A 296 -15.26 18.52 -0.52
CA ARG A 296 -16.62 18.10 -0.84
C ARG A 296 -17.67 18.76 0.06
N TYR A 297 -17.23 19.74 0.87
CA TYR A 297 -18.10 20.50 1.78
C TYR A 297 -18.89 19.58 2.72
N ASN A 298 -18.25 18.49 3.16
CA ASN A 298 -18.88 17.49 4.01
C ASN A 298 -18.35 17.56 5.44
N ALA A 299 -19.27 17.53 6.41
CA ALA A 299 -18.98 17.63 7.84
C ALA A 299 -18.99 16.27 8.56
N GLY A 300 -18.86 15.18 7.85
CA GLY A 300 -18.83 13.83 8.44
C GLY A 300 -18.43 12.78 7.44
N ARG A 301 -18.06 11.60 7.93
CA ARG A 301 -17.63 10.48 7.12
C ARG A 301 -18.74 9.46 6.83
N ASP A 302 -19.90 9.68 7.42
CA ASP A 302 -21.12 8.89 7.28
C ASP A 302 -21.97 9.31 6.06
N ALA A 303 -21.37 10.00 5.09
CA ALA A 303 -22.06 10.50 3.90
C ALA A 303 -21.93 9.54 2.71
N LEU A 304 -23.05 9.35 1.99
CA LEU A 304 -23.09 8.82 0.64
C LEU A 304 -23.29 9.98 -0.34
N LEU A 305 -22.29 10.23 -1.19
CA LEU A 305 -22.40 11.25 -2.23
C LEU A 305 -23.04 10.62 -3.47
N ILE A 306 -24.10 11.24 -3.97
CA ILE A 306 -24.95 10.72 -5.04
C ILE A 306 -25.45 11.85 -5.95
N SER A 307 -25.75 11.55 -7.22
CA SER A 307 -26.30 12.53 -8.15
C SER A 307 -27.69 12.98 -7.73
N ARG A 308 -28.07 14.23 -8.09
CA ARG A 308 -29.43 14.71 -7.89
C ARG A 308 -30.46 13.90 -8.67
N GLU A 309 -30.10 13.44 -9.88
CA GLU A 309 -30.96 12.60 -10.72
C GLU A 309 -31.30 11.28 -10.01
N ASP A 310 -30.32 10.59 -9.44
CA ASP A 310 -30.53 9.36 -8.69
C ASP A 310 -31.35 9.61 -7.40
N MET A 311 -31.09 10.73 -6.71
CA MET A 311 -31.89 11.10 -5.53
C MET A 311 -33.37 11.29 -5.87
N GLU A 312 -33.68 11.97 -6.98
CA GLU A 312 -35.06 12.15 -7.45
C GLU A 312 -35.72 10.81 -7.78
N GLN A 313 -35.01 9.91 -8.46
CA GLN A 313 -35.51 8.57 -8.81
C GLN A 313 -35.77 7.70 -7.57
N LEU A 314 -34.96 7.86 -6.52
CA LEU A 314 -35.09 7.14 -5.25
C LEU A 314 -35.99 7.85 -4.21
N PHE A 315 -36.53 9.03 -4.55
CA PHE A 315 -37.34 9.89 -3.64
C PHE A 315 -36.55 10.25 -2.37
N LEU A 316 -35.25 10.56 -2.50
CA LEU A 316 -34.35 10.92 -1.39
C LEU A 316 -34.09 12.44 -1.38
N ASN A 317 -33.89 12.97 -0.17
CA ASN A 317 -33.46 14.35 0.08
C ASN A 317 -32.09 14.38 0.76
N ASP A 318 -31.40 15.53 0.69
CA ASP A 318 -30.17 15.73 1.44
C ASP A 318 -30.37 15.47 2.93
N GLY A 319 -29.55 14.65 3.54
CA GLY A 319 -29.60 14.29 4.95
C GLY A 319 -30.47 13.07 5.27
N ASP A 320 -31.23 12.53 4.31
CA ASP A 320 -32.00 11.30 4.53
C ASP A 320 -31.07 10.15 4.91
N LYS A 321 -31.52 9.32 5.83
CA LYS A 321 -30.78 8.17 6.31
C LYS A 321 -31.05 6.94 5.44
N ILE A 322 -29.99 6.28 5.05
CA ILE A 322 -30.03 5.10 4.17
C ILE A 322 -29.11 4.00 4.65
N THR A 323 -29.34 2.83 4.12
CA THR A 323 -28.40 1.70 4.15
C THR A 323 -27.82 1.49 2.76
N VAL A 324 -26.50 1.38 2.66
CA VAL A 324 -25.80 0.96 1.45
C VAL A 324 -25.41 -0.49 1.61
N ARG A 325 -25.81 -1.34 0.66
CA ARG A 325 -25.56 -2.78 0.68
C ARG A 325 -24.79 -3.24 -0.55
N SER A 326 -23.87 -4.17 -0.36
CA SER A 326 -23.18 -4.93 -1.41
C SER A 326 -23.37 -6.44 -1.19
N SER A 327 -22.72 -7.26 -2.04
CA SER A 327 -22.66 -8.71 -1.85
C SER A 327 -21.89 -9.13 -0.58
N THR A 328 -21.01 -8.29 -0.05
CA THR A 328 -20.14 -8.60 1.10
C THR A 328 -20.65 -8.04 2.42
N GLY A 329 -21.29 -6.88 2.40
CA GLY A 329 -21.68 -6.23 3.64
C GLY A 329 -22.62 -5.05 3.45
N LYS A 330 -22.82 -4.30 4.54
CA LYS A 330 -23.67 -3.12 4.56
C LYS A 330 -23.08 -2.01 5.42
N LEU A 331 -23.41 -0.77 5.06
CA LEU A 331 -23.22 0.45 5.84
C LEU A 331 -24.60 1.02 6.15
N GLU A 332 -24.93 1.06 7.43
CA GLU A 332 -26.21 1.54 7.91
C GLU A 332 -26.11 2.99 8.40
N ASN A 333 -27.23 3.70 8.43
CA ASN A 333 -27.35 5.07 8.94
C ASN A 333 -26.45 6.08 8.20
N MET A 334 -26.21 5.83 6.89
CA MET A 334 -25.49 6.77 6.04
C MET A 334 -26.38 7.94 5.66
N LYS A 335 -25.83 9.15 5.60
CA LYS A 335 -26.55 10.35 5.17
C LYS A 335 -26.36 10.57 3.67
N VAL A 336 -27.46 10.79 2.98
CA VAL A 336 -27.46 11.17 1.57
C VAL A 336 -26.96 12.60 1.42
N GLN A 337 -26.08 12.83 0.46
CA GLN A 337 -25.62 14.17 0.08
C GLN A 337 -25.56 14.29 -1.44
N ALA A 338 -26.27 15.31 -1.97
CA ALA A 338 -26.20 15.62 -3.39
C ALA A 338 -24.78 16.02 -3.80
N PHE A 339 -24.29 15.43 -4.90
CA PHE A 339 -22.98 15.72 -5.44
C PHE A 339 -22.99 15.71 -6.96
N ASP A 340 -22.08 16.47 -7.58
CA ASP A 340 -21.97 16.57 -9.04
C ASP A 340 -21.17 15.36 -9.59
N ILE A 341 -21.86 14.25 -9.78
CA ILE A 341 -21.34 13.01 -10.38
C ILE A 341 -22.37 12.44 -11.35
N PRO A 342 -21.92 11.64 -12.35
CA PRO A 342 -22.85 10.97 -13.27
C PRO A 342 -23.79 10.02 -12.53
N ALA A 343 -25.06 9.97 -12.95
CA ALA A 343 -26.05 9.04 -12.43
C ALA A 343 -25.58 7.58 -12.47
N GLY A 344 -26.04 6.77 -11.55
CA GLY A 344 -25.62 5.40 -11.35
C GLY A 344 -24.29 5.23 -10.60
N ASN A 345 -23.61 6.33 -10.24
CA ASN A 345 -22.37 6.29 -9.46
C ASN A 345 -22.58 6.92 -8.09
N VAL A 346 -21.92 6.34 -7.09
CA VAL A 346 -21.94 6.86 -5.71
C VAL A 346 -20.55 6.84 -5.09
N LEU A 347 -20.31 7.74 -4.13
CA LEU A 347 -19.04 7.82 -3.42
C LEU A 347 -19.25 7.64 -1.93
N ALA A 348 -18.37 6.90 -1.27
CA ALA A 348 -18.31 6.81 0.19
C ALA A 348 -16.86 6.84 0.67
N TYR A 349 -16.66 7.21 1.93
CA TYR A 349 -15.33 7.40 2.48
C TYR A 349 -14.62 6.07 2.77
N TYR A 350 -13.34 6.09 2.59
CA TYR A 350 -12.37 5.08 2.99
C TYR A 350 -11.77 5.46 4.35
N PRO A 351 -11.67 4.58 5.35
CA PRO A 351 -11.79 3.11 5.23
C PRO A 351 -13.20 2.52 5.42
N GLU A 352 -14.18 3.30 5.85
CA GLU A 352 -15.51 2.83 6.25
C GLU A 352 -16.18 1.99 5.17
N ALA A 353 -16.07 2.41 3.91
CA ALA A 353 -16.65 1.71 2.77
C ALA A 353 -15.99 0.37 2.43
N ASN A 354 -14.92 -0.03 3.12
CA ASN A 354 -14.25 -1.31 2.84
C ASN A 354 -15.11 -2.53 3.20
N VAL A 355 -16.06 -2.40 4.11
CA VAL A 355 -17.02 -3.45 4.42
C VAL A 355 -17.88 -3.84 3.21
N LEU A 356 -18.03 -2.93 2.24
CA LEU A 356 -18.77 -3.17 1.00
C LEU A 356 -17.91 -3.77 -0.11
N CYS A 357 -16.58 -3.75 0.02
CA CYS A 357 -15.68 -4.15 -1.04
C CYS A 357 -15.42 -5.66 -1.01
N GLU A 358 -15.64 -6.32 -2.13
CA GLU A 358 -15.25 -7.72 -2.31
C GLU A 358 -13.73 -7.90 -2.32
N LYS A 359 -13.26 -9.11 -1.97
CA LYS A 359 -11.85 -9.52 -2.14
C LYS A 359 -11.46 -9.74 -3.61
N ARG A 360 -12.08 -9.03 -4.53
CA ARG A 360 -11.81 -9.10 -5.96
C ARG A 360 -10.57 -8.29 -6.30
N ILE A 361 -9.59 -8.91 -6.90
CA ILE A 361 -8.28 -8.33 -7.18
C ILE A 361 -8.00 -8.27 -8.68
N ASP A 362 -7.14 -7.32 -9.06
CA ASP A 362 -6.46 -7.37 -10.36
C ASP A 362 -5.53 -8.60 -10.38
N PRO A 363 -5.59 -9.47 -11.41
CA PRO A 363 -4.89 -10.76 -11.39
C PRO A 363 -3.37 -10.66 -11.49
N ARG A 364 -2.82 -9.49 -11.80
CA ARG A 364 -1.38 -9.27 -11.97
C ARG A 364 -0.77 -8.44 -10.85
N SER A 365 -1.42 -7.36 -10.45
CA SER A 365 -0.94 -6.49 -9.36
C SER A 365 -1.43 -6.94 -8.00
N PHE A 366 -2.42 -7.84 -7.92
CA PHE A 366 -3.10 -8.28 -6.71
C PHE A 366 -3.75 -7.13 -5.92
N THR A 367 -3.96 -5.99 -6.58
CA THR A 367 -4.61 -4.83 -5.97
C THR A 367 -6.13 -5.04 -5.94
N PRO A 368 -6.80 -4.85 -4.80
CA PRO A 368 -8.24 -4.98 -4.71
C PRO A 368 -9.00 -3.92 -5.52
N ASN A 369 -10.18 -4.29 -6.01
CA ASN A 369 -11.09 -3.39 -6.70
C ASN A 369 -11.85 -2.52 -5.69
N PHE A 370 -11.52 -1.24 -5.63
CA PHE A 370 -12.13 -0.28 -4.72
C PHE A 370 -12.91 0.85 -5.42
N LYS A 371 -12.98 0.81 -6.74
CA LYS A 371 -13.51 1.94 -7.54
C LYS A 371 -14.71 1.58 -8.42
N SER A 372 -15.14 0.34 -8.39
CA SER A 372 -16.31 -0.12 -9.15
C SER A 372 -16.98 -1.26 -8.38
N VAL A 373 -17.47 -0.93 -7.19
CA VAL A 373 -18.13 -1.89 -6.30
C VAL A 373 -19.65 -1.80 -6.51
N PRO A 374 -20.31 -2.87 -6.97
CA PRO A 374 -21.76 -2.87 -7.12
C PRO A 374 -22.46 -2.74 -5.77
N VAL A 375 -23.39 -1.80 -5.65
CA VAL A 375 -24.15 -1.54 -4.41
C VAL A 375 -25.61 -1.24 -4.68
N ALA A 376 -26.46 -1.50 -3.67
CA ALA A 376 -27.84 -1.07 -3.59
C ALA A 376 -28.00 -0.04 -2.46
N ILE A 377 -28.97 0.85 -2.62
CA ILE A 377 -29.36 1.86 -1.64
C ILE A 377 -30.77 1.52 -1.16
N GLU A 378 -30.92 1.40 0.13
CA GLU A 378 -32.18 1.04 0.77
C GLU A 378 -32.52 2.10 1.85
N PRO A 379 -33.80 2.41 2.13
CA PRO A 379 -34.16 3.25 3.26
C PRO A 379 -33.62 2.65 4.57
N PHE A 380 -33.12 3.51 5.46
CA PHE A 380 -32.78 3.09 6.82
C PHE A 380 -34.00 3.29 7.74
N PHE A 381 -34.38 2.23 8.42
CA PHE A 381 -35.44 2.25 9.42
C PHE A 381 -34.80 2.05 10.80
N ASP A 382 -35.06 2.98 11.71
CA ASP A 382 -34.61 2.92 13.12
C ASP A 382 -35.17 1.71 13.87
#